data_29551de2d36da0dcd08787dbce39cc2e
#
_entry.id   29551de2d36da0dcd08787dbce39cc2e
#
_cell.length_a   1.000
_cell.length_b   1.000
_cell.length_c   1.000
_cell.angle_alpha   90.00
_cell.angle_beta   90.00
_cell.angle_gamma   90.00
#
_symmetry.space_group_name_H-M   'P 1'
#
loop_
_entity.id
_entity.type
_entity.pdbx_description
1 polymer ?
#
loop_
_entity_poly.entity_id
_entity_poly.type
_entity_poly.pdbx_seq_one_letter_code
_entity_poly.pdbx_strand_id
1 'polypeptide(L)'
;KVISNKYINDKHEVFQQNTYKDPYPKSICTPSFAANIIFSKFVLGIPYYRQEKNIFSNETIVSRQNLCNYQIRTSEILKPFYEYLKSLLLDTKVKVLHADETTLKVIEVNNKNKCYVWLYSTSFYDNPIYIYEYKDSRSGKNPRQFLANYDGWLITDAYEGYSNIPNVKNSYCWVHARRNFVDILKTLNDEQKSESISFKIVELIDTLFKYENEFRVSKKQQPI
;
A
#
# COMPACT_ATOMS: atom_id res chain seq x y z
N LYS A 1 -5.30 -30.55 1.76
CA LYS A 1 -4.84 -31.72 2.52
C LYS A 1 -3.37 -31.92 2.17
N VAL A 2 -2.48 -31.79 3.17
CA VAL A 2 -1.05 -32.07 2.98
C VAL A 2 -0.84 -33.57 3.25
N ILE A 3 -0.30 -34.26 2.29
CA ILE A 3 0.04 -35.68 2.40
C ILE A 3 1.56 -35.77 2.57
N SER A 4 2.01 -36.33 3.66
CA SER A 4 3.42 -36.59 3.92
C SER A 4 3.64 -38.10 3.90
N ASN A 5 4.52 -38.57 3.00
CA ASN A 5 4.87 -39.97 2.90
C ASN A 5 5.96 -40.30 3.93
N LYS A 6 5.83 -41.48 4.58
CA LYS A 6 6.87 -42.07 5.41
C LYS A 6 7.54 -43.16 4.61
N TYR A 7 8.85 -43.20 4.66
CA TYR A 7 9.68 -44.21 4.02
C TYR A 7 10.43 -45.00 5.11
N ILE A 8 10.58 -46.30 4.92
CA ILE A 8 11.35 -47.16 5.80
C ILE A 8 12.52 -47.72 4.97
N ASN A 9 13.75 -47.60 5.49
CA ASN A 9 14.92 -48.20 4.87
C ASN A 9 15.11 -49.66 5.32
N ASP A 10 16.07 -50.33 4.74
CA ASP A 10 16.38 -51.77 5.04
C ASP A 10 16.84 -52.00 6.50
N LYS A 11 17.18 -50.92 7.22
CA LYS A 11 17.52 -50.94 8.65
C LYS A 11 16.31 -50.66 9.56
N HIS A 12 15.09 -50.63 9.01
CA HIS A 12 13.84 -50.28 9.72
C HIS A 12 13.81 -48.86 10.29
N GLU A 13 14.65 -47.96 9.79
CA GLU A 13 14.61 -46.55 10.17
C GLU A 13 13.53 -45.79 9.36
N VAL A 14 12.70 -45.04 10.05
CA VAL A 14 11.60 -44.27 9.42
C VAL A 14 12.07 -42.90 9.01
N PHE A 15 12.02 -42.62 7.73
CA PHE A 15 12.27 -41.29 7.17
C PHE A 15 10.97 -40.64 6.76
N GLN A 16 10.77 -39.42 7.21
CA GLN A 16 9.66 -38.58 6.78
C GLN A 16 10.21 -37.28 6.23
N GLN A 17 10.00 -37.03 4.94
CA GLN A 17 10.32 -35.74 4.36
C GLN A 17 9.21 -34.75 4.76
N ASN A 18 9.48 -33.94 5.75
CA ASN A 18 8.60 -32.84 6.13
C ASN A 18 8.83 -31.69 5.16
N THR A 19 8.13 -31.71 4.02
CA THR A 19 8.16 -30.64 3.00
C THR A 19 7.30 -29.45 3.37
N TYR A 20 6.37 -29.62 4.31
CA TYR A 20 5.47 -28.57 4.76
C TYR A 20 5.82 -28.13 6.18
N LYS A 21 6.24 -26.87 6.30
CA LYS A 21 6.31 -26.20 7.60
C LYS A 21 5.00 -25.44 7.82
N ASP A 22 4.28 -25.84 8.86
CA ASP A 22 3.08 -25.10 9.26
C ASP A 22 3.46 -23.65 9.59
N PRO A 23 2.89 -22.64 8.89
CA PRO A 23 3.17 -21.25 9.18
C PRO A 23 2.64 -20.80 10.55
N TYR A 24 1.70 -21.55 11.13
CA TYR A 24 1.09 -21.27 12.44
C TYR A 24 1.21 -22.48 13.39
N PRO A 25 2.42 -22.92 13.74
CA PRO A 25 2.61 -24.13 14.51
C PRO A 25 1.91 -24.02 15.88
N LYS A 26 1.31 -25.14 16.32
CA LYS A 26 0.56 -25.23 17.59
C LYS A 26 -0.62 -24.25 17.70
N SER A 27 -1.21 -23.85 16.58
CA SER A 27 -2.34 -22.95 16.50
C SER A 27 -3.50 -23.57 15.72
N ILE A 28 -4.72 -23.14 16.02
CA ILE A 28 -5.91 -23.47 15.20
C ILE A 28 -5.97 -22.63 13.91
N CYS A 29 -5.10 -21.62 13.78
CA CYS A 29 -5.05 -20.77 12.61
C CYS A 29 -4.54 -21.55 11.39
N THR A 30 -5.31 -21.47 10.31
CA THR A 30 -4.87 -21.95 8.99
C THR A 30 -4.52 -20.77 8.09
N PRO A 31 -3.73 -20.93 7.02
CA PRO A 31 -3.46 -19.85 6.07
C PRO A 31 -4.73 -19.21 5.50
N SER A 32 -5.75 -20.01 5.17
CA SER A 32 -7.04 -19.49 4.67
C SER A 32 -7.81 -18.71 5.72
N PHE A 33 -7.76 -19.13 6.98
CA PHE A 33 -8.36 -18.38 8.07
C PHE A 33 -7.64 -17.05 8.30
N ALA A 34 -6.30 -17.05 8.33
CA ALA A 34 -5.51 -15.82 8.42
C ALA A 34 -5.81 -14.86 7.27
N ALA A 35 -5.90 -15.36 6.03
CA ALA A 35 -6.27 -14.55 4.88
C ALA A 35 -7.66 -13.93 5.03
N ASN A 36 -8.65 -14.69 5.53
CA ASN A 36 -10.01 -14.20 5.73
C ASN A 36 -10.08 -13.07 6.77
N ILE A 37 -9.43 -13.22 7.93
CA ILE A 37 -9.45 -12.18 8.97
C ILE A 37 -8.74 -10.90 8.53
N ILE A 38 -7.65 -11.02 7.77
CA ILE A 38 -6.90 -9.89 7.22
C ILE A 38 -7.72 -9.19 6.14
N PHE A 39 -8.30 -9.93 5.21
CA PHE A 39 -9.21 -9.39 4.19
C PHE A 39 -10.39 -8.65 4.83
N SER A 40 -11.04 -9.27 5.82
CA SER A 40 -12.15 -8.65 6.54
C SER A 40 -11.74 -7.34 7.22
N LYS A 41 -10.53 -7.27 7.78
CA LYS A 41 -10.04 -6.07 8.46
C LYS A 41 -9.64 -4.95 7.49
N PHE A 42 -8.85 -5.26 6.46
CA PHE A 42 -8.20 -4.24 5.63
C PHE A 42 -8.95 -3.94 4.33
N VAL A 43 -9.74 -4.87 3.81
CA VAL A 43 -10.55 -4.66 2.61
C VAL A 43 -11.99 -4.30 2.97
N LEU A 44 -12.60 -5.04 3.89
CA LEU A 44 -14.00 -4.80 4.29
C LEU A 44 -14.15 -3.79 5.46
N GLY A 45 -13.05 -3.37 6.08
CA GLY A 45 -13.06 -2.39 7.18
C GLY A 45 -13.67 -2.93 8.48
N ILE A 46 -13.75 -4.26 8.67
CA ILE A 46 -14.36 -4.88 9.86
C ILE A 46 -13.29 -5.01 10.97
N PRO A 47 -13.38 -4.24 12.06
CA PRO A 47 -12.42 -4.33 13.16
C PRO A 47 -12.50 -5.66 13.90
N TYR A 48 -11.39 -6.11 14.52
CA TYR A 48 -11.31 -7.42 15.15
C TYR A 48 -12.37 -7.66 16.22
N TYR A 49 -12.78 -6.64 16.97
CA TYR A 49 -13.82 -6.81 17.97
C TYR A 49 -15.17 -7.19 17.36
N ARG A 50 -15.48 -6.71 16.13
CA ARG A 50 -16.69 -7.12 15.39
C ARG A 50 -16.50 -8.50 14.76
N GLN A 51 -15.31 -8.83 14.30
CA GLN A 51 -15.02 -10.17 13.81
C GLN A 51 -15.19 -11.20 14.93
N GLU A 52 -14.65 -10.94 16.13
CA GLU A 52 -14.83 -11.79 17.31
C GLU A 52 -16.29 -12.08 17.63
N LYS A 53 -17.17 -11.06 17.51
CA LYS A 53 -18.61 -11.21 17.81
C LYS A 53 -19.43 -11.86 16.70
N ASN A 54 -19.07 -11.65 15.44
CA ASN A 54 -19.92 -11.97 14.29
C ASN A 54 -19.49 -13.21 13.53
N ILE A 55 -18.19 -13.55 13.54
CA ILE A 55 -17.64 -14.64 12.73
C ILE A 55 -17.75 -15.98 13.45
N PHE A 56 -17.81 -15.94 14.78
CA PHE A 56 -17.80 -17.13 15.60
C PHE A 56 -19.17 -17.32 16.27
N SER A 57 -19.93 -18.29 15.75
CA SER A 57 -21.12 -18.83 16.43
C SER A 57 -20.68 -19.49 17.76
N ASN A 58 -21.64 -19.73 18.63
CA ASN A 58 -21.51 -20.12 20.04
C ASN A 58 -20.52 -21.25 20.39
N GLU A 59 -19.91 -21.94 19.44
CA GLU A 59 -19.08 -23.12 19.69
C GLU A 59 -17.57 -22.89 19.67
N THR A 60 -17.08 -21.87 18.98
CA THR A 60 -15.63 -21.58 18.92
C THR A 60 -15.37 -20.09 18.98
N ILE A 61 -14.90 -19.60 20.13
CA ILE A 61 -14.55 -18.20 20.32
C ILE A 61 -13.06 -18.04 20.06
N VAL A 62 -12.71 -17.31 18.99
CA VAL A 62 -11.34 -16.82 18.78
C VAL A 62 -11.30 -15.37 19.23
N SER A 63 -10.56 -15.11 20.30
CA SER A 63 -10.46 -13.78 20.86
C SER A 63 -9.82 -12.77 19.88
N ARG A 64 -10.24 -11.49 19.97
CA ARG A 64 -9.60 -10.39 19.20
C ARG A 64 -8.09 -10.33 19.37
N GLN A 65 -7.57 -10.74 20.54
CA GLN A 65 -6.12 -10.83 20.77
C GLN A 65 -5.48 -11.88 19.86
N ASN A 66 -6.10 -13.08 19.74
CA ASN A 66 -5.62 -14.11 18.84
C ASN A 66 -5.72 -13.69 17.37
N LEU A 67 -6.80 -12.99 16.96
CA LEU A 67 -6.92 -12.44 15.61
C LEU A 67 -5.77 -11.45 15.30
N CYS A 68 -5.44 -10.59 16.27
CA CYS A 68 -4.31 -9.68 16.16
C CYS A 68 -2.96 -10.43 16.05
N ASN A 69 -2.74 -11.43 16.89
CA ASN A 69 -1.53 -12.25 16.86
C ASN A 69 -1.37 -12.99 15.53
N TYR A 70 -2.46 -13.51 14.95
CA TYR A 70 -2.44 -14.14 13.63
C TYR A 70 -2.07 -13.13 12.52
N GLN A 71 -2.57 -11.89 12.60
CA GLN A 71 -2.15 -10.83 11.67
C GLN A 71 -0.65 -10.54 11.80
N ILE A 72 -0.15 -10.36 13.02
CA ILE A 72 1.28 -10.07 13.26
C ILE A 72 2.12 -11.22 12.70
N ARG A 73 1.76 -12.46 13.01
CA ARG A 73 2.48 -13.62 12.47
C ARG A 73 2.44 -13.69 10.96
N THR A 74 1.29 -13.40 10.33
CA THR A 74 1.16 -13.37 8.87
C THR A 74 2.06 -12.29 8.26
N SER A 75 2.16 -11.12 8.88
CA SER A 75 3.03 -10.05 8.38
C SER A 75 4.51 -10.45 8.38
N GLU A 76 4.96 -11.20 9.40
CA GLU A 76 6.32 -11.74 9.46
C GLU A 76 6.57 -12.76 8.33
N ILE A 77 5.61 -13.65 8.10
CA ILE A 77 5.69 -14.66 7.04
C ILE A 77 5.74 -14.01 5.65
N LEU A 78 4.97 -12.93 5.45
CA LEU A 78 4.89 -12.22 4.17
C LEU A 78 6.01 -11.19 3.96
N LYS A 79 6.87 -10.95 4.94
CA LYS A 79 7.96 -9.99 4.82
C LYS A 79 8.87 -10.21 3.60
N PRO A 80 9.31 -11.43 3.26
CA PRO A 80 10.10 -11.66 2.05
C PRO A 80 9.35 -11.28 0.77
N PHE A 81 8.04 -11.49 0.73
CA PHE A 81 7.21 -11.09 -0.40
C PHE A 81 7.09 -9.55 -0.51
N TYR A 82 6.93 -8.86 0.63
CA TYR A 82 6.96 -7.40 0.67
C TYR A 82 8.29 -6.85 0.12
N GLU A 83 9.44 -7.39 0.55
CA GLU A 83 10.76 -6.95 0.07
C GLU A 83 10.93 -7.23 -1.44
N TYR A 84 10.39 -8.34 -1.93
CA TYR A 84 10.35 -8.63 -3.37
C TYR A 84 9.52 -7.62 -4.15
N LEU A 85 8.30 -7.29 -3.69
CA LEU A 85 7.47 -6.26 -4.32
C LEU A 85 8.17 -4.89 -4.31
N LYS A 86 8.84 -4.55 -3.20
CA LYS A 86 9.64 -3.33 -3.10
C LYS A 86 10.79 -3.32 -4.11
N SER A 87 11.48 -4.44 -4.31
CA SER A 87 12.54 -4.54 -5.30
C SER A 87 12.01 -4.37 -6.73
N LEU A 88 10.84 -4.90 -7.04
CA LEU A 88 10.19 -4.70 -8.35
C LEU A 88 9.78 -3.24 -8.57
N LEU A 89 9.26 -2.57 -7.54
CA LEU A 89 8.88 -1.15 -7.61
C LEU A 89 10.10 -0.26 -7.87
N LEU A 90 11.24 -0.59 -7.29
CA LEU A 90 12.50 0.17 -7.43
C LEU A 90 13.37 -0.30 -8.62
N ASP A 91 12.88 -1.23 -9.45
CA ASP A 91 13.62 -1.69 -10.64
C ASP A 91 13.88 -0.52 -11.60
N THR A 92 15.06 -0.49 -12.18
CA THR A 92 15.47 0.54 -13.15
C THR A 92 14.58 0.60 -14.41
N LYS A 93 13.79 -0.42 -14.68
CA LYS A 93 12.80 -0.44 -15.75
C LYS A 93 11.58 0.42 -15.44
N VAL A 94 11.24 0.59 -14.16
CA VAL A 94 10.15 1.46 -13.70
C VAL A 94 10.63 2.91 -13.77
N LYS A 95 10.11 3.69 -14.72
CA LYS A 95 10.59 5.04 -15.00
C LYS A 95 9.86 6.14 -14.23
N VAL A 96 8.66 5.85 -13.74
CA VAL A 96 7.82 6.83 -13.04
C VAL A 96 7.21 6.20 -11.80
N LEU A 97 7.46 6.81 -10.65
CA LEU A 97 6.79 6.50 -9.39
C LEU A 97 5.93 7.68 -8.94
N HIS A 98 4.89 7.35 -8.19
CA HIS A 98 4.12 8.31 -7.41
C HIS A 98 4.42 8.10 -5.94
N ALA A 99 4.52 9.19 -5.20
CA ALA A 99 4.62 9.15 -3.74
C ALA A 99 3.71 10.19 -3.10
N ASP A 100 3.13 9.81 -1.97
CA ASP A 100 2.29 10.65 -1.14
C ASP A 100 2.37 10.16 0.31
N GLU A 101 2.08 11.01 1.28
CA GLU A 101 2.03 10.61 2.67
C GLU A 101 0.78 11.17 3.36
N THR A 102 0.26 10.37 4.27
CA THR A 102 -0.89 10.76 5.09
C THR A 102 -0.61 10.57 6.57
N THR A 103 -1.31 11.32 7.39
CA THR A 103 -1.18 11.21 8.83
C THR A 103 -1.94 10.00 9.37
N LEU A 104 -1.33 9.30 10.32
CA LEU A 104 -1.96 8.22 11.06
C LEU A 104 -1.97 8.57 12.55
N LYS A 105 -3.16 8.58 13.16
CA LYS A 105 -3.29 8.67 14.61
C LYS A 105 -2.96 7.31 15.21
N VAL A 106 -2.05 7.29 16.16
CA VAL A 106 -1.65 6.09 16.90
C VAL A 106 -1.89 6.29 18.40
N ILE A 107 -2.10 5.19 19.11
CA ILE A 107 -2.00 5.20 20.56
C ILE A 107 -0.54 5.53 20.89
N GLU A 108 -0.32 6.47 21.77
CA GLU A 108 0.96 7.10 22.07
C GLU A 108 2.17 6.14 21.96
N VAL A 109 3.06 6.43 21.01
CA VAL A 109 4.32 5.73 20.80
C VAL A 109 5.43 6.77 20.89
N ASN A 110 6.36 6.60 21.84
CA ASN A 110 7.47 7.54 22.06
C ASN A 110 6.99 9.00 22.25
N ASN A 111 5.95 9.21 23.07
CA ASN A 111 5.31 10.51 23.32
C ASN A 111 4.75 11.20 22.05
N LYS A 112 4.43 10.41 21.01
CA LYS A 112 3.78 10.91 19.80
C LYS A 112 2.47 10.18 19.59
N ASN A 113 1.44 10.94 19.22
CA ASN A 113 0.13 10.40 18.83
C ASN A 113 -0.15 10.55 17.32
N LYS A 114 0.82 11.11 16.58
CA LYS A 114 0.73 11.35 15.15
C LYS A 114 1.94 10.76 14.45
N CYS A 115 1.69 9.77 13.62
CA CYS A 115 2.65 9.12 12.74
C CYS A 115 2.21 9.27 11.28
N TYR A 116 2.91 8.66 10.36
CA TYR A 116 2.66 8.82 8.93
C TYR A 116 2.67 7.46 8.23
N VAL A 117 1.83 7.35 7.22
CA VAL A 117 1.88 6.27 6.23
C VAL A 117 2.34 6.90 4.92
N TRP A 118 3.44 6.41 4.41
CA TRP A 118 4.01 6.77 3.12
C TRP A 118 3.56 5.75 2.09
N LEU A 119 2.99 6.23 0.99
CA LEU A 119 2.61 5.41 -0.16
C LEU A 119 3.61 5.64 -1.28
N TYR A 120 4.08 4.55 -1.87
CA TYR A 120 4.83 4.56 -3.12
C TYR A 120 4.13 3.64 -4.11
N SER A 121 3.93 4.10 -5.33
CA SER A 121 3.27 3.30 -6.36
C SER A 121 3.90 3.47 -7.73
N THR A 122 3.79 2.44 -8.55
CA THR A 122 4.08 2.53 -9.97
C THR A 122 3.08 3.44 -10.69
N SER A 123 3.45 3.90 -11.88
CA SER A 123 2.53 4.65 -12.74
C SER A 123 1.42 3.74 -13.29
N PHE A 124 0.38 4.36 -13.86
CA PHE A 124 -0.71 3.62 -14.50
C PHE A 124 -0.25 2.72 -15.67
N TYR A 125 0.87 3.05 -16.31
CA TYR A 125 1.38 2.35 -17.49
C TYR A 125 2.28 1.15 -17.14
N ASP A 126 2.58 0.96 -15.86
CA ASP A 126 3.34 -0.17 -15.34
C ASP A 126 2.42 -1.19 -14.66
N ASN A 127 2.96 -2.36 -14.34
CA ASN A 127 2.26 -3.31 -13.46
C ASN A 127 1.99 -2.64 -12.11
N PRO A 128 0.73 -2.68 -11.61
CA PRO A 128 0.35 -1.94 -10.43
C PRO A 128 1.00 -2.52 -9.17
N ILE A 129 1.90 -1.77 -8.55
CA ILE A 129 2.50 -2.07 -7.26
C ILE A 129 2.24 -0.88 -6.34
N TYR A 130 1.72 -1.15 -5.14
CA TYR A 130 1.47 -0.17 -4.10
C TYR A 130 2.18 -0.62 -2.82
N ILE A 131 3.11 0.18 -2.32
CA ILE A 131 3.86 -0.07 -1.09
C ILE A 131 3.50 0.98 -0.06
N TYR A 132 3.07 0.53 1.11
CA TYR A 132 2.79 1.38 2.26
C TYR A 132 3.88 1.20 3.30
N GLU A 133 4.48 2.31 3.75
CA GLU A 133 5.44 2.31 4.85
C GLU A 133 4.94 3.15 6.03
N TYR A 134 4.90 2.55 7.20
CA TYR A 134 4.69 3.28 8.46
C TYR A 134 5.98 3.97 8.91
N LYS A 135 5.89 5.24 9.28
CA LYS A 135 6.99 6.03 9.84
C LYS A 135 6.47 6.90 10.99
N ASP A 136 7.31 7.12 11.98
CA ASP A 136 7.02 7.96 13.15
C ASP A 136 7.11 9.47 12.86
N SER A 137 7.52 9.86 11.68
CA SER A 137 7.72 11.25 11.29
C SER A 137 7.46 11.52 9.81
N ARG A 138 7.23 12.80 9.47
CA ARG A 138 7.17 13.31 8.09
C ARG A 138 8.56 13.72 7.55
N SER A 139 9.63 13.19 8.13
CA SER A 139 10.99 13.59 7.75
C SER A 139 11.34 13.16 6.33
N GLY A 140 11.97 14.04 5.55
CA GLY A 140 12.52 13.73 4.22
C GLY A 140 13.61 12.64 4.23
N LYS A 141 14.10 12.21 5.41
CA LYS A 141 14.96 11.03 5.53
C LYS A 141 14.24 9.76 5.08
N ASN A 142 12.93 9.67 5.31
CA ASN A 142 12.13 8.49 4.98
C ASN A 142 12.10 8.22 3.47
N PRO A 143 11.67 9.14 2.60
CA PRO A 143 11.70 8.90 1.16
C PRO A 143 13.13 8.78 0.62
N ARG A 144 14.13 9.47 1.17
CA ARG A 144 15.53 9.28 0.76
C ARG A 144 16.04 7.87 1.02
N GLN A 145 15.68 7.27 2.15
CA GLN A 145 16.05 5.87 2.45
C GLN A 145 15.28 4.89 1.57
N PHE A 146 13.99 5.13 1.33
CA PHE A 146 13.19 4.25 0.51
C PHE A 146 13.66 4.23 -0.94
N LEU A 147 13.93 5.41 -1.50
CA LEU A 147 14.28 5.64 -2.91
C LEU A 147 15.79 5.66 -3.18
N ALA A 148 16.63 5.24 -2.23
CA ALA A 148 18.09 5.37 -2.31
C ALA A 148 18.70 4.75 -3.59
N ASN A 149 18.08 3.68 -4.11
CA ASN A 149 18.56 2.98 -5.32
C ASN A 149 17.64 3.22 -6.54
N TYR A 150 16.71 4.15 -6.46
CA TYR A 150 15.80 4.46 -7.56
C TYR A 150 16.42 5.51 -8.48
N ASP A 151 16.29 5.29 -9.79
CA ASP A 151 16.70 6.23 -10.84
C ASP A 151 15.50 6.43 -11.80
N GLY A 152 14.82 7.55 -11.66
CA GLY A 152 13.64 7.84 -12.46
C GLY A 152 12.90 9.11 -12.02
N TRP A 153 11.67 9.23 -12.49
CA TRP A 153 10.77 10.33 -12.16
C TRP A 153 9.93 10.00 -10.93
N LEU A 154 9.81 10.97 -10.03
CA LEU A 154 8.95 10.89 -8.85
C LEU A 154 7.90 11.99 -8.91
N ILE A 155 6.62 11.60 -8.95
CA ILE A 155 5.48 12.52 -8.95
C ILE A 155 4.95 12.66 -7.53
N THR A 156 4.94 13.88 -6.98
CA THR A 156 4.52 14.20 -5.60
C THR A 156 3.65 15.45 -5.52
N ASP A 157 3.20 15.79 -4.32
CA ASP A 157 2.46 17.00 -3.99
C ASP A 157 3.33 18.29 -3.87
N ALA A 158 4.60 18.23 -4.23
CA ALA A 158 5.60 19.28 -4.02
C ALA A 158 6.04 19.47 -2.55
N TYR A 159 5.80 18.51 -1.67
CA TYR A 159 6.36 18.56 -0.33
C TYR A 159 7.90 18.52 -0.39
N GLU A 160 8.55 19.44 0.32
CA GLU A 160 10.02 19.60 0.30
C GLU A 160 10.77 18.33 0.77
N GLY A 161 10.13 17.47 1.57
CA GLY A 161 10.71 16.20 2.00
C GLY A 161 11.11 15.26 0.86
N TYR A 162 10.55 15.43 -0.33
CA TYR A 162 10.92 14.68 -1.54
C TYR A 162 12.04 15.35 -2.36
N SER A 163 12.49 16.53 -1.95
CA SER A 163 13.55 17.24 -2.65
C SER A 163 14.91 16.61 -2.41
N ASN A 164 15.82 16.78 -3.39
CA ASN A 164 17.23 16.38 -3.28
C ASN A 164 17.44 14.88 -2.96
N ILE A 165 16.62 14.00 -3.54
CA ILE A 165 16.88 12.56 -3.53
C ILE A 165 17.85 12.27 -4.70
N PRO A 166 19.02 11.65 -4.45
CA PRO A 166 19.99 11.36 -5.51
C PRO A 166 19.37 10.54 -6.65
N ASN A 167 19.68 10.90 -7.90
CA ASN A 167 19.21 10.24 -9.14
C ASN A 167 17.69 10.31 -9.40
N VAL A 168 16.92 10.96 -8.53
CA VAL A 168 15.47 11.12 -8.68
C VAL A 168 15.15 12.49 -9.29
N LYS A 169 14.37 12.47 -10.38
CA LYS A 169 13.84 13.65 -11.03
C LYS A 169 12.44 13.94 -10.51
N ASN A 170 12.25 15.06 -9.82
CA ASN A 170 10.95 15.42 -9.27
C ASN A 170 10.03 15.98 -10.34
N SER A 171 8.76 15.58 -10.27
CA SER A 171 7.63 16.16 -10.99
C SER A 171 6.48 16.38 -10.03
N TYR A 172 5.58 17.31 -10.37
CA TYR A 172 4.50 17.68 -9.47
C TYR A 172 3.16 17.16 -9.96
N CYS A 173 2.36 16.69 -9.01
CA CYS A 173 1.06 16.09 -9.27
C CYS A 173 0.03 17.17 -9.67
N TRP A 174 -0.52 17.07 -10.87
CA TRP A 174 -1.56 17.97 -11.37
C TRP A 174 -2.84 17.94 -10.53
N VAL A 175 -3.15 16.82 -9.86
CA VAL A 175 -4.30 16.74 -8.93
C VAL A 175 -4.11 17.69 -7.75
N HIS A 176 -2.91 17.73 -7.18
CA HIS A 176 -2.59 18.63 -6.07
C HIS A 176 -2.55 20.10 -6.53
N ALA A 177 -1.94 20.38 -7.69
CA ALA A 177 -1.97 21.72 -8.28
C ALA A 177 -3.41 22.20 -8.50
N ARG A 178 -4.25 21.37 -9.13
CA ARG A 178 -5.67 21.68 -9.36
C ARG A 178 -6.42 22.00 -8.07
N ARG A 179 -6.18 21.24 -7.01
CA ARG A 179 -6.84 21.44 -5.70
C ARG A 179 -6.64 22.85 -5.19
N ASN A 180 -5.45 23.41 -5.29
CA ASN A 180 -5.15 24.76 -4.85
C ASN A 180 -6.01 25.80 -5.57
N PHE A 181 -6.18 25.69 -6.89
CA PHE A 181 -7.03 26.60 -7.66
C PHE A 181 -8.52 26.40 -7.36
N VAL A 182 -8.98 25.15 -7.17
CA VAL A 182 -10.36 24.86 -6.75
C VAL A 182 -10.66 25.43 -5.37
N ASP A 183 -9.71 25.40 -4.44
CA ASP A 183 -9.90 25.97 -3.10
C ASP A 183 -10.02 27.49 -3.15
N ILE A 184 -9.31 28.18 -4.06
CA ILE A 184 -9.53 29.60 -4.33
C ILE A 184 -10.96 29.83 -4.87
N LEU A 185 -11.42 29.03 -5.83
CA LEU A 185 -12.76 29.19 -6.40
C LEU A 185 -13.89 29.04 -5.37
N LYS A 186 -13.70 28.23 -4.33
CA LYS A 186 -14.68 28.07 -3.24
C LYS A 186 -14.90 29.35 -2.43
N THR A 187 -13.94 30.28 -2.45
CA THR A 187 -14.01 31.58 -1.74
C THR A 187 -14.68 32.65 -2.53
N LEU A 188 -14.95 32.46 -3.83
CA LEU A 188 -15.50 33.43 -4.75
C LEU A 188 -17.01 33.23 -4.95
N ASN A 189 -17.76 34.29 -5.24
CA ASN A 189 -19.14 34.20 -5.72
C ASN A 189 -19.17 33.75 -7.21
N ASP A 190 -20.36 33.40 -7.74
CA ASP A 190 -20.47 32.81 -9.07
C ASP A 190 -20.06 33.75 -10.22
N GLU A 191 -20.28 35.05 -10.09
CA GLU A 191 -19.83 36.05 -11.08
C GLU A 191 -18.29 36.13 -11.10
N GLN A 192 -17.67 36.19 -9.92
CA GLN A 192 -16.22 36.27 -9.78
C GLN A 192 -15.51 34.98 -10.23
N LYS A 193 -16.17 33.81 -10.06
CA LYS A 193 -15.59 32.50 -10.49
C LYS A 193 -15.34 32.50 -11.99
N SER A 194 -16.33 32.84 -12.79
CA SER A 194 -16.26 32.78 -14.26
C SER A 194 -15.16 33.65 -14.85
N GLU A 195 -14.85 34.77 -14.22
CA GLU A 195 -13.83 35.71 -14.68
C GLU A 195 -12.43 35.42 -14.12
N SER A 196 -12.35 34.55 -13.10
CA SER A 196 -11.09 34.30 -12.39
C SER A 196 -10.07 33.55 -13.24
N ILE A 197 -8.80 33.86 -13.05
CA ILE A 197 -7.68 33.08 -13.64
C ILE A 197 -7.71 31.62 -13.12
N SER A 198 -8.08 31.41 -11.84
CA SER A 198 -8.18 30.10 -11.25
C SER A 198 -9.18 29.20 -11.98
N PHE A 199 -10.31 29.74 -12.45
CA PHE A 199 -11.28 28.98 -13.24
C PHE A 199 -10.66 28.50 -14.56
N LYS A 200 -10.02 29.41 -15.30
CA LYS A 200 -9.36 29.08 -16.58
C LYS A 200 -8.27 28.00 -16.40
N ILE A 201 -7.50 28.08 -15.32
CA ILE A 201 -6.47 27.07 -15.02
C ILE A 201 -7.10 25.72 -14.71
N VAL A 202 -8.19 25.67 -13.93
CA VAL A 202 -8.91 24.43 -13.63
C VAL A 202 -9.45 23.80 -14.91
N GLU A 203 -10.04 24.59 -15.82
CA GLU A 203 -10.52 24.08 -17.13
C GLU A 203 -9.40 23.48 -17.99
N LEU A 204 -8.24 24.15 -18.01
CA LEU A 204 -7.07 23.61 -18.74
C LEU A 204 -6.59 22.29 -18.14
N ILE A 205 -6.49 22.18 -16.81
CA ILE A 205 -6.09 20.94 -16.14
C ILE A 205 -7.14 19.85 -16.36
N ASP A 206 -8.43 20.16 -16.31
CA ASP A 206 -9.51 19.21 -16.59
C ASP A 206 -9.48 18.70 -18.03
N THR A 207 -9.10 19.56 -18.97
CA THR A 207 -8.87 19.17 -20.37
C THR A 207 -7.71 18.18 -20.51
N LEU A 208 -6.59 18.42 -19.78
CA LEU A 208 -5.47 17.47 -19.75
C LEU A 208 -5.90 16.11 -19.16
N PHE A 209 -6.68 16.09 -18.07
CA PHE A 209 -7.19 14.85 -17.51
C PHE A 209 -8.16 14.11 -18.44
N LYS A 210 -8.96 14.86 -19.21
CA LYS A 210 -9.83 14.26 -20.24
C LYS A 210 -9.00 13.54 -21.29
N TYR A 211 -7.98 14.17 -21.85
CA TYR A 211 -7.08 13.54 -22.83
C TYR A 211 -6.35 12.34 -22.24
N GLU A 212 -5.86 12.44 -21.01
CA GLU A 212 -5.24 11.30 -20.33
C GLU A 212 -6.21 10.11 -20.19
N ASN A 213 -7.46 10.38 -19.80
CA ASN A 213 -8.46 9.33 -19.66
C ASN A 213 -8.80 8.67 -21.02
N GLU A 214 -8.94 9.44 -22.07
CA GLU A 214 -9.14 8.94 -23.43
C GLU A 214 -7.97 8.04 -23.85
N PHE A 215 -6.75 8.46 -23.58
CA PHE A 215 -5.54 7.67 -23.85
C PHE A 215 -5.47 6.38 -23.05
N ARG A 216 -5.83 6.41 -21.76
CA ARG A 216 -5.91 5.22 -20.89
C ARG A 216 -6.92 4.21 -21.41
N VAL A 217 -8.08 4.66 -21.86
CA VAL A 217 -9.13 3.80 -22.43
C VAL A 217 -8.63 3.14 -23.73
N SER A 218 -8.03 3.91 -24.62
CA SER A 218 -7.49 3.40 -25.90
C SER A 218 -6.41 2.34 -25.69
N LYS A 219 -5.53 2.50 -24.69
CA LYS A 219 -4.50 1.49 -24.36
C LYS A 219 -5.08 0.20 -23.76
N LYS A 220 -6.15 0.29 -22.95
CA LYS A 220 -6.81 -0.92 -22.41
C LYS A 220 -7.50 -1.77 -23.49
N GLN A 221 -7.81 -1.20 -24.63
CA GLN A 221 -8.44 -1.90 -25.75
C GLN A 221 -7.43 -2.56 -26.71
N GLN A 222 -6.13 -2.34 -26.53
CA GLN A 222 -5.11 -3.06 -27.30
C GLN A 222 -4.88 -4.42 -26.63
N PRO A 223 -5.08 -5.55 -27.36
CA PRO A 223 -4.76 -6.86 -26.81
C PRO A 223 -3.26 -6.95 -26.54
N ILE A 224 -2.92 -7.59 -25.42
CA ILE A 224 -1.54 -7.95 -25.03
C ILE A 224 -1.01 -9.01 -26.01
#